data_dc4b1e8ead604d02ed077e898eb55bda
#
_entry.id   dc4b1e8ead604d02ed077e898eb55bda
#
_cell.length_a   1.000
_cell.length_b   1.000
_cell.length_c   1.000
_cell.angle_alpha   90.00
_cell.angle_beta   90.00
_cell.angle_gamma   90.00
#
_symmetry.space_group_name_H-M   'P 1'
#
loop_
_entity.id
_entity.type
_entity.pdbx_description
1 polymer ?
#
loop_
_entity_poly.entity_id
_entity_poly.type
_entity_poly.pdbx_seq_one_letter_code
_entity_poly.pdbx_strand_id
1 'polypeptide(L)'
;MKNKILVIEDDRAISELLCMNLEAAGYETVAAYDGEEAQRLFLWHEDADLAVVDIMLPGKDGFALMEDFKRRNLPVIYLTAKDDVASKVKGLRLGAEDYMVKPFEMLELLVRMEKVLERTGRARKILTIRNIMVDVQSHQVLKDGIPVGLKPMEYDLFVLLLQNKNIALGREELLKRVWGEDYLGESRTVDVHIGQLRKNWNFMTRSRQSRSLDIVWRNRYEAVETDSTSYAGNFIVRADPGGRTKRFCHRKTKFK
;
A
#
# COMPACT_ATOMS: atom_id res chain seq x y z
N MET A 1 -4.79 6.41 4.08
CA MET A 1 -4.01 6.68 5.31
C MET A 1 -2.64 6.05 5.16
N LYS A 2 -1.61 6.66 5.75
CA LYS A 2 -0.24 6.14 5.71
C LYS A 2 0.00 5.24 6.93
N ASN A 3 0.94 4.29 6.87
CA ASN A 3 1.39 3.63 8.10
C ASN A 3 2.05 4.66 9.02
N LYS A 4 1.74 4.58 10.31
CA LYS A 4 2.25 5.47 11.35
C LYS A 4 3.39 4.81 12.12
N ILE A 5 4.55 5.44 12.14
CA ILE A 5 5.78 4.94 12.73
C ILE A 5 6.14 5.79 13.94
N LEU A 6 6.32 5.15 15.10
CA LEU A 6 6.93 5.79 16.25
C LEU A 6 8.45 5.72 16.12
N VAL A 7 9.12 6.85 16.17
CA VAL A 7 10.59 6.96 16.15
C VAL A 7 11.03 7.40 17.54
N ILE A 8 11.77 6.55 18.24
CA ILE A 8 12.22 6.80 19.62
C ILE A 8 13.75 6.80 19.62
N GLU A 9 14.32 8.00 19.62
CA GLU A 9 15.75 8.25 19.40
C GLU A 9 16.13 9.55 20.13
N ASP A 10 17.12 9.50 21.03
CA ASP A 10 17.53 10.64 21.84
C ASP A 10 18.41 11.64 21.08
N ASP A 11 19.18 11.18 20.10
CA ASP A 11 19.90 12.07 19.20
C ASP A 11 18.90 12.73 18.23
N ARG A 12 18.68 14.03 18.44
CA ARG A 12 17.73 14.82 17.64
C ARG A 12 18.08 14.83 16.15
N ALA A 13 19.37 14.85 15.81
CA ALA A 13 19.81 14.87 14.42
C ALA A 13 19.49 13.55 13.72
N ILE A 14 19.71 12.42 14.42
CA ILE A 14 19.36 11.07 13.91
C ILE A 14 17.83 10.94 13.83
N SER A 15 17.12 11.36 14.86
CA SER A 15 15.63 11.32 14.89
C SER A 15 15.01 12.12 13.75
N GLU A 16 15.47 13.37 13.52
CA GLU A 16 15.00 14.20 12.42
C GLU A 16 15.32 13.58 11.06
N LEU A 17 16.53 13.04 10.88
CA LEU A 17 16.92 12.34 9.66
C LEU A 17 16.04 11.12 9.39
N LEU A 18 15.76 10.32 10.41
CA LEU A 18 14.85 9.17 10.33
C LEU A 18 13.46 9.63 9.90
N CYS A 19 12.86 10.59 10.60
CA CYS A 19 11.53 11.11 10.29
C CYS A 19 11.43 11.65 8.85
N MET A 20 12.38 12.48 8.43
CA MET A 20 12.39 13.04 7.07
C MET A 20 12.43 11.94 6.00
N ASN A 21 13.28 10.92 6.17
CA ASN A 21 13.38 9.83 5.19
C ASN A 21 12.14 8.93 5.19
N LEU A 22 11.58 8.64 6.36
CA LEU A 22 10.34 7.85 6.49
C LEU A 22 9.14 8.59 5.87
N GLU A 23 9.02 9.90 6.10
CA GLU A 23 7.97 10.72 5.50
C GLU A 23 8.12 10.81 3.98
N ALA A 24 9.34 10.93 3.48
CA ALA A 24 9.62 10.90 2.03
C ALA A 24 9.27 9.53 1.42
N ALA A 25 9.44 8.43 2.18
CA ALA A 25 9.03 7.08 1.77
C ALA A 25 7.51 6.84 1.91
N GLY A 26 6.74 7.82 2.42
CA GLY A 26 5.29 7.76 2.47
C GLY A 26 4.70 7.33 3.80
N TYR A 27 5.48 7.20 4.85
CA TYR A 27 5.03 6.95 6.22
C TYR A 27 4.54 8.23 6.90
N GLU A 28 3.84 8.10 8.01
CA GLU A 28 3.56 9.17 8.97
C GLU A 28 4.44 8.91 10.19
N THR A 29 5.11 9.93 10.73
CA THR A 29 6.06 9.74 11.84
C THR A 29 5.61 10.49 13.08
N VAL A 30 5.91 9.91 14.25
CA VAL A 30 5.79 10.54 15.56
C VAL A 30 7.10 10.28 16.30
N ALA A 31 7.79 11.35 16.70
CA ALA A 31 9.08 11.26 17.37
C ALA A 31 8.95 11.39 18.88
N ALA A 32 9.75 10.62 19.62
CA ALA A 32 10.04 10.76 21.04
C ALA A 32 11.55 10.75 21.26
N TYR A 33 12.03 11.53 22.20
CA TYR A 33 13.45 11.72 22.44
C TYR A 33 13.95 11.08 23.75
N ASP A 34 13.06 10.47 24.52
CA ASP A 34 13.37 9.68 25.69
C ASP A 34 12.26 8.64 25.97
N GLY A 35 12.55 7.70 26.89
CA GLY A 35 11.61 6.63 27.21
C GLY A 35 10.33 7.08 27.92
N GLU A 36 10.36 8.19 28.65
CA GLU A 36 9.16 8.74 29.31
C GLU A 36 8.25 9.45 28.31
N GLU A 37 8.84 10.22 27.40
CA GLU A 37 8.10 10.84 26.29
C GLU A 37 7.47 9.77 25.39
N ALA A 38 8.22 8.72 25.07
CA ALA A 38 7.72 7.57 24.33
C ALA A 38 6.48 6.95 25.00
N GLN A 39 6.50 6.75 26.32
CA GLN A 39 5.35 6.23 27.05
C GLN A 39 4.13 7.17 26.99
N ARG A 40 4.35 8.48 27.12
CA ARG A 40 3.27 9.48 26.98
C ARG A 40 2.68 9.44 25.58
N LEU A 41 3.52 9.49 24.55
CA LEU A 41 3.07 9.45 23.15
C LEU A 41 2.36 8.14 22.81
N PHE A 42 2.80 7.03 23.40
CA PHE A 42 2.17 5.74 23.24
C PHE A 42 0.70 5.72 23.70
N LEU A 43 0.34 6.51 24.72
CA LEU A 43 -1.05 6.66 25.18
C LEU A 43 -1.91 7.41 24.17
N TRP A 44 -1.32 8.36 23.42
CA TRP A 44 -2.05 9.21 22.48
C TRP A 44 -2.09 8.66 21.04
N HIS A 45 -1.15 7.77 20.69
CA HIS A 45 -1.03 7.20 19.34
C HIS A 45 -1.32 5.70 19.35
N GLU A 46 -2.57 5.34 19.68
CA GLU A 46 -3.03 3.93 19.65
C GLU A 46 -3.01 3.31 18.25
N ASP A 47 -3.00 4.15 17.22
CA ASP A 47 -3.01 3.80 15.81
C ASP A 47 -1.61 3.63 15.18
N ALA A 48 -0.55 3.59 16.00
CA ALA A 48 0.81 3.31 15.52
C ALA A 48 0.90 1.87 14.96
N ASP A 49 1.60 1.74 13.84
CA ASP A 49 1.75 0.47 13.12
C ASP A 49 3.10 -0.22 13.38
N LEU A 50 4.15 0.54 13.71
CA LEU A 50 5.50 0.06 14.00
C LEU A 50 6.24 1.06 14.89
N ALA A 51 7.13 0.58 15.75
CA ALA A 51 8.09 1.42 16.47
C ALA A 51 9.54 1.12 16.02
N VAL A 52 10.30 2.18 15.78
CA VAL A 52 11.76 2.14 15.58
C VAL A 52 12.38 2.78 16.82
N VAL A 53 13.16 2.03 17.58
CA VAL A 53 13.54 2.38 18.95
C VAL A 53 15.04 2.22 19.15
N ASP A 54 15.72 3.29 19.56
CA ASP A 54 17.07 3.14 20.10
C ASP A 54 17.01 2.41 21.45
N ILE A 55 17.92 1.47 21.64
CA ILE A 55 18.08 0.78 22.94
C ILE A 55 18.68 1.72 23.98
N MET A 56 19.60 2.58 23.57
CA MET A 56 20.42 3.42 24.45
C MET A 56 19.76 4.77 24.76
N LEU A 57 18.52 4.73 25.26
CA LEU A 57 17.79 5.96 25.63
C LEU A 57 18.16 6.45 27.02
N PRO A 58 18.20 7.76 27.26
CA PRO A 58 18.37 8.31 28.60
C PRO A 58 17.17 7.99 29.50
N GLY A 59 17.43 7.75 30.78
CA GLY A 59 16.40 7.47 31.77
C GLY A 59 15.85 6.05 31.67
N LYS A 60 14.85 5.81 30.87
CA LYS A 60 14.24 4.51 30.63
C LYS A 60 14.76 3.90 29.33
N ASP A 61 15.50 2.79 29.41
CA ASP A 61 16.07 2.14 28.24
C ASP A 61 14.98 1.59 27.29
N GLY A 62 15.32 1.43 26.00
CA GLY A 62 14.40 0.97 24.99
C GLY A 62 13.80 -0.42 25.28
N PHE A 63 14.48 -1.28 26.02
CA PHE A 63 13.96 -2.59 26.43
C PHE A 63 12.85 -2.46 27.48
N ALA A 64 12.91 -1.46 28.35
CA ALA A 64 11.88 -1.24 29.34
C ALA A 64 10.52 -0.83 28.73
N LEU A 65 10.52 -0.38 27.48
CA LEU A 65 9.31 -0.06 26.74
C LEU A 65 8.65 -1.31 26.11
N MET A 66 9.36 -2.45 26.06
CA MET A 66 8.87 -3.64 25.34
C MET A 66 7.55 -4.18 25.91
N GLU A 67 7.31 -4.10 27.21
CA GLU A 67 6.06 -4.54 27.80
C GLU A 67 4.86 -3.71 27.30
N ASP A 68 5.07 -2.40 27.16
CA ASP A 68 4.07 -1.49 26.66
C ASP A 68 3.75 -1.79 25.18
N PHE A 69 4.78 -2.03 24.36
CA PHE A 69 4.63 -2.43 22.97
C PHE A 69 3.89 -3.76 22.81
N LYS A 70 4.23 -4.77 23.64
CA LYS A 70 3.55 -6.07 23.63
C LYS A 70 2.08 -6.00 23.98
N ARG A 71 1.69 -5.18 24.96
CA ARG A 71 0.27 -5.00 25.34
C ARG A 71 -0.60 -4.58 24.17
N ARG A 72 -0.02 -3.87 23.20
CA ARG A 72 -0.71 -3.38 21.99
C ARG A 72 -0.36 -4.16 20.74
N ASN A 73 0.40 -5.25 20.86
CA ASN A 73 0.94 -6.00 19.73
C ASN A 73 1.65 -5.09 18.72
N LEU A 74 2.29 -3.99 19.19
CA LEU A 74 3.03 -3.08 18.33
C LEU A 74 4.38 -3.71 17.99
N PRO A 75 4.69 -3.99 16.72
CA PRO A 75 5.99 -4.52 16.31
C PRO A 75 7.09 -3.48 16.54
N VAL A 76 8.28 -3.95 16.90
CA VAL A 76 9.42 -3.11 17.23
C VAL A 76 10.64 -3.53 16.42
N ILE A 77 11.31 -2.56 15.82
CA ILE A 77 12.69 -2.69 15.31
C ILE A 77 13.60 -1.91 16.23
N TYR A 78 14.58 -2.59 16.82
CA TYR A 78 15.57 -1.93 17.65
C TYR A 78 16.75 -1.41 16.82
N LEU A 79 17.20 -0.21 17.15
CA LEU A 79 18.49 0.34 16.74
C LEU A 79 19.50 0.13 17.88
N THR A 80 20.70 -0.30 17.59
CA THR A 80 21.71 -0.64 18.61
C THR A 80 23.13 -0.27 18.17
N ALA A 81 24.03 -0.02 19.10
CA ALA A 81 25.44 0.17 18.81
C ALA A 81 26.10 -1.17 18.37
N LYS A 82 27.17 -1.07 17.56
CA LYS A 82 27.82 -2.19 16.85
C LYS A 82 28.31 -3.34 17.77
N ASP A 83 28.67 -3.06 19.02
CA ASP A 83 29.36 -4.01 19.87
C ASP A 83 28.47 -4.78 20.87
N ASP A 84 27.15 -4.57 20.79
CA ASP A 84 26.21 -5.14 21.75
C ASP A 84 25.48 -6.40 21.23
N VAL A 85 26.23 -7.49 21.04
CA VAL A 85 25.66 -8.81 20.71
C VAL A 85 24.72 -9.30 21.83
N ALA A 86 25.02 -8.98 23.09
CA ALA A 86 24.20 -9.39 24.24
C ALA A 86 22.82 -8.72 24.19
N SER A 87 22.74 -7.43 23.85
CA SER A 87 21.50 -6.70 23.67
C SER A 87 20.68 -7.24 22.50
N LYS A 88 21.32 -7.63 21.39
CA LYS A 88 20.63 -8.30 20.27
C LYS A 88 19.92 -9.58 20.72
N VAL A 89 20.64 -10.46 21.43
CA VAL A 89 20.07 -11.71 21.93
C VAL A 89 18.97 -11.46 22.97
N LYS A 90 19.18 -10.48 23.87
CA LYS A 90 18.19 -10.09 24.88
C LYS A 90 16.89 -9.63 24.24
N GLY A 91 16.95 -8.71 23.30
CA GLY A 91 15.78 -8.12 22.72
C GLY A 91 15.02 -9.09 21.79
N LEU A 92 15.70 -9.98 21.00
CA LEU A 92 15.02 -11.06 20.26
C LEU A 92 14.24 -11.97 21.24
N ARG A 93 14.82 -12.31 22.37
CA ARG A 93 14.13 -13.04 23.43
C ARG A 93 12.98 -12.23 24.04
N LEU A 94 13.09 -10.93 24.07
CA LEU A 94 12.02 -10.02 24.51
C LEU A 94 10.92 -9.82 23.47
N GLY A 95 11.07 -10.36 22.25
CA GLY A 95 10.02 -10.36 21.23
C GLY A 95 10.06 -9.17 20.27
N ALA A 96 11.22 -8.53 20.09
CA ALA A 96 11.39 -7.60 18.99
C ALA A 96 11.29 -8.31 17.63
N GLU A 97 10.76 -7.63 16.64
CA GLU A 97 10.59 -8.18 15.30
C GLU A 97 11.88 -8.18 14.49
N ASP A 98 12.76 -7.18 14.70
CA ASP A 98 14.05 -7.08 14.03
C ASP A 98 15.03 -6.17 14.81
N TYR A 99 16.29 -6.14 14.34
CA TYR A 99 17.40 -5.33 14.87
C TYR A 99 18.23 -4.74 13.76
N MET A 100 18.68 -3.50 14.00
CA MET A 100 19.67 -2.86 13.14
C MET A 100 20.82 -2.28 13.96
N VAL A 101 22.02 -2.39 13.42
CA VAL A 101 23.24 -1.87 14.04
C VAL A 101 23.55 -0.49 13.48
N LYS A 102 23.78 0.48 14.35
CA LYS A 102 24.28 1.82 13.98
C LYS A 102 25.81 1.76 13.67
N PRO A 103 26.29 2.41 12.60
CA PRO A 103 25.52 3.12 11.57
C PRO A 103 24.84 2.17 10.60
N PHE A 104 23.68 2.54 10.07
CA PHE A 104 22.88 1.76 9.13
C PHE A 104 22.51 2.58 7.89
N GLU A 105 22.20 1.88 6.82
CA GLU A 105 21.68 2.48 5.59
C GLU A 105 20.16 2.64 5.68
N MET A 106 19.63 3.84 5.33
CA MET A 106 18.20 4.11 5.38
C MET A 106 17.39 3.15 4.51
N LEU A 107 17.91 2.77 3.34
CA LEU A 107 17.22 1.82 2.45
C LEU A 107 17.06 0.45 3.12
N GLU A 108 18.05 0.00 3.91
CA GLU A 108 17.97 -1.24 4.67
C GLU A 108 16.84 -1.15 5.72
N LEU A 109 16.78 -0.04 6.46
CA LEU A 109 15.72 0.18 7.45
C LEU A 109 14.33 0.13 6.80
N LEU A 110 14.14 0.82 5.68
CA LEU A 110 12.87 0.85 4.95
C LEU A 110 12.43 -0.55 4.52
N VAL A 111 13.35 -1.35 3.96
CA VAL A 111 13.03 -2.74 3.53
C VAL A 111 12.68 -3.62 4.73
N ARG A 112 13.40 -3.50 5.85
CA ARG A 112 13.08 -4.26 7.07
C ARG A 112 11.74 -3.86 7.66
N MET A 113 11.43 -2.57 7.73
CA MET A 113 10.14 -2.05 8.17
C MET A 113 8.99 -2.59 7.31
N GLU A 114 9.15 -2.56 5.98
CA GLU A 114 8.16 -3.12 5.06
C GLU A 114 7.90 -4.61 5.35
N LYS A 115 8.96 -5.41 5.53
CA LYS A 115 8.85 -6.84 5.85
C LYS A 115 8.20 -7.10 7.21
N VAL A 116 8.50 -6.28 8.21
CA VAL A 116 7.87 -6.38 9.53
C VAL A 116 6.38 -6.04 9.42
N LEU A 117 6.03 -4.94 8.75
CA LEU A 117 4.63 -4.54 8.55
C LEU A 117 3.84 -5.59 7.78
N GLU A 118 4.42 -6.19 6.71
CA GLU A 118 3.80 -7.28 5.96
C GLU A 118 3.54 -8.50 6.86
N ARG A 119 4.57 -8.96 7.58
CA ARG A 119 4.50 -10.16 8.43
C ARG A 119 3.53 -10.01 9.59
N THR A 120 3.43 -8.83 10.16
CA THR A 120 2.52 -8.53 11.28
C THR A 120 1.10 -8.14 10.84
N GLY A 121 0.84 -8.15 9.52
CA GLY A 121 -0.46 -7.79 8.96
C GLY A 121 -0.80 -6.29 9.09
N ARG A 122 0.19 -5.44 9.36
CA ARG A 122 0.03 -3.99 9.54
C ARG A 122 0.38 -3.18 8.29
N ALA A 123 0.90 -3.84 7.23
CA ALA A 123 1.15 -3.16 5.98
C ALA A 123 -0.15 -2.60 5.38
N ARG A 124 -0.28 -1.28 5.34
CA ARG A 124 -1.47 -0.65 4.73
C ARG A 124 -1.41 -0.80 3.23
N LYS A 125 -2.24 -1.68 2.72
CA LYS A 125 -2.38 -1.89 1.28
C LYS A 125 -3.38 -0.90 0.71
N ILE A 126 -2.88 0.24 0.24
CA ILE A 126 -3.69 1.25 -0.43
C ILE A 126 -3.74 0.94 -1.93
N LEU A 127 -4.92 0.66 -2.44
CA LEU A 127 -5.17 0.54 -3.87
C LEU A 127 -5.77 1.84 -4.39
N THR A 128 -5.18 2.40 -5.43
CA THR A 128 -5.69 3.63 -6.03
C THR A 128 -6.08 3.43 -7.48
N ILE A 129 -7.19 4.01 -7.86
CA ILE A 129 -7.59 4.12 -9.25
C ILE A 129 -8.34 5.41 -9.48
N ARG A 130 -7.78 6.29 -10.31
CA ARG A 130 -8.30 7.65 -10.55
C ARG A 130 -8.47 8.39 -9.23
N ASN A 131 -9.70 8.83 -8.94
CA ASN A 131 -10.11 9.53 -7.73
C ASN A 131 -10.61 8.61 -6.61
N ILE A 132 -10.37 7.28 -6.73
CA ILE A 132 -10.77 6.32 -5.72
C ILE A 132 -9.53 5.79 -5.01
N MET A 133 -9.60 5.76 -3.70
CA MET A 133 -8.63 5.15 -2.81
C MET A 133 -9.34 4.06 -2.01
N VAL A 134 -8.74 2.89 -1.93
CA VAL A 134 -9.20 1.77 -1.13
C VAL A 134 -8.11 1.41 -0.13
N ASP A 135 -8.39 1.57 1.13
CA ASP A 135 -7.58 1.02 2.20
C ASP A 135 -8.08 -0.40 2.48
N VAL A 136 -7.28 -1.39 2.09
CA VAL A 136 -7.68 -2.80 2.17
C VAL A 136 -7.75 -3.28 3.62
N GLN A 137 -6.95 -2.70 4.51
CA GLN A 137 -6.89 -3.11 5.91
C GLN A 137 -8.09 -2.57 6.72
N SER A 138 -8.43 -1.30 6.55
CA SER A 138 -9.58 -0.69 7.23
C SER A 138 -10.91 -0.91 6.51
N HIS A 139 -10.93 -1.59 5.36
CA HIS A 139 -12.10 -1.77 4.48
C HIS A 139 -12.75 -0.44 4.06
N GLN A 140 -11.97 0.66 4.05
CA GLN A 140 -12.46 1.98 3.65
C GLN A 140 -12.28 2.23 2.16
N VAL A 141 -13.33 2.77 1.55
CA VAL A 141 -13.29 3.25 0.17
C VAL A 141 -13.59 4.73 0.15
N LEU A 142 -12.70 5.51 -0.42
CA LEU A 142 -12.85 6.96 -0.59
C LEU A 142 -12.95 7.28 -2.07
N LYS A 143 -13.90 8.15 -2.46
CA LYS A 143 -14.00 8.74 -3.79
C LYS A 143 -13.91 10.26 -3.65
N ASP A 144 -12.93 10.87 -4.31
CA ASP A 144 -12.64 12.30 -4.14
C ASP A 144 -12.42 12.70 -2.66
N GLY A 145 -11.85 11.79 -1.85
CA GLY A 145 -11.66 11.98 -0.41
C GLY A 145 -12.91 11.73 0.45
N ILE A 146 -14.08 11.45 -0.14
CA ILE A 146 -15.34 11.23 0.57
C ILE A 146 -15.57 9.72 0.75
N PRO A 147 -15.89 9.24 1.97
CA PRO A 147 -16.19 7.83 2.20
C PRO A 147 -17.39 7.34 1.37
N VAL A 148 -17.23 6.17 0.77
CA VAL A 148 -18.29 5.48 0.02
C VAL A 148 -18.57 4.13 0.67
N GLY A 149 -19.80 3.92 1.11
CA GLY A 149 -20.25 2.65 1.65
C GLY A 149 -20.47 1.63 0.54
N LEU A 150 -19.80 0.49 0.63
CA LEU A 150 -20.05 -0.70 -0.16
C LEU A 150 -20.57 -1.82 0.74
N LYS A 151 -21.43 -2.69 0.21
CA LYS A 151 -21.78 -3.94 0.91
C LYS A 151 -20.56 -4.87 0.91
N PRO A 152 -20.43 -5.79 1.89
CA PRO A 152 -19.26 -6.67 2.00
C PRO A 152 -18.87 -7.35 0.69
N MET A 153 -19.79 -8.03 0.01
CA MET A 153 -19.53 -8.70 -1.26
C MET A 153 -19.19 -7.74 -2.43
N GLU A 154 -19.73 -6.52 -2.40
CA GLU A 154 -19.38 -5.46 -3.36
C GLU A 154 -17.95 -4.98 -3.14
N TYR A 155 -17.54 -4.84 -1.86
CA TYR A 155 -16.20 -4.46 -1.47
C TYR A 155 -15.19 -5.54 -1.91
N ASP A 156 -15.41 -6.80 -1.55
CA ASP A 156 -14.50 -7.91 -1.88
C ASP A 156 -14.34 -8.06 -3.40
N LEU A 157 -15.43 -7.99 -4.14
CA LEU A 157 -15.41 -8.02 -5.60
C LEU A 157 -14.65 -6.82 -6.18
N PHE A 158 -14.81 -5.62 -5.60
CA PHE A 158 -14.13 -4.41 -6.02
C PHE A 158 -12.63 -4.51 -5.80
N VAL A 159 -12.19 -4.93 -4.61
CA VAL A 159 -10.78 -5.14 -4.26
C VAL A 159 -10.15 -6.19 -5.18
N LEU A 160 -10.82 -7.32 -5.41
CA LEU A 160 -10.34 -8.37 -6.30
C LEU A 160 -10.10 -7.85 -7.73
N LEU A 161 -11.03 -7.05 -8.25
CA LEU A 161 -10.90 -6.45 -9.58
C LEU A 161 -9.77 -5.42 -9.65
N LEU A 162 -9.57 -4.63 -8.59
CA LEU A 162 -8.46 -3.67 -8.51
C LEU A 162 -7.10 -4.35 -8.48
N GLN A 163 -6.98 -5.45 -7.74
CA GLN A 163 -5.75 -6.23 -7.66
C GLN A 163 -5.39 -6.93 -8.98
N ASN A 164 -6.39 -7.22 -9.80
CA ASN A 164 -6.25 -7.86 -11.10
C ASN A 164 -6.53 -6.88 -12.26
N LYS A 165 -6.07 -5.64 -12.10
CA LYS A 165 -6.20 -4.61 -13.13
C LYS A 165 -5.65 -5.09 -14.47
N ASN A 166 -6.40 -4.85 -15.55
CA ASN A 166 -6.07 -5.28 -16.93
C ASN A 166 -6.06 -6.80 -17.19
N ILE A 167 -6.41 -7.60 -16.21
CA ILE A 167 -6.57 -9.06 -16.36
C ILE A 167 -8.06 -9.36 -16.58
N ALA A 168 -8.35 -10.22 -17.57
CA ALA A 168 -9.70 -10.73 -17.79
C ALA A 168 -9.99 -11.85 -16.79
N LEU A 169 -11.00 -11.68 -15.95
CA LEU A 169 -11.47 -12.69 -14.99
C LEU A 169 -12.82 -13.23 -15.43
N GLY A 170 -12.95 -14.56 -15.46
CA GLY A 170 -14.20 -15.24 -15.75
C GLY A 170 -15.20 -15.11 -14.60
N ARG A 171 -16.51 -15.21 -14.91
CA ARG A 171 -17.57 -15.14 -13.88
C ARG A 171 -17.44 -16.24 -12.83
N GLU A 172 -17.13 -17.44 -13.25
CA GLU A 172 -16.96 -18.57 -12.35
C GLU A 172 -15.75 -18.38 -11.42
N GLU A 173 -14.66 -17.82 -11.94
CA GLU A 173 -13.48 -17.48 -11.16
C GLU A 173 -13.79 -16.37 -10.12
N LEU A 174 -14.51 -15.31 -10.53
CA LEU A 174 -14.95 -14.27 -9.62
C LEU A 174 -15.89 -14.79 -8.54
N LEU A 175 -16.82 -15.69 -8.93
CA LEU A 175 -17.75 -16.32 -8.00
C LEU A 175 -17.01 -17.12 -6.94
N LYS A 176 -16.10 -17.99 -7.35
CA LYS A 176 -15.29 -18.83 -6.44
C LYS A 176 -14.44 -17.98 -5.49
N ARG A 177 -13.76 -16.96 -6.00
CA ARG A 177 -12.85 -16.13 -5.20
C ARG A 177 -13.55 -15.21 -4.19
N VAL A 178 -14.76 -14.76 -4.48
CA VAL A 178 -15.50 -13.80 -3.63
C VAL A 178 -16.54 -14.51 -2.75
N TRP A 179 -17.27 -15.50 -3.29
CA TRP A 179 -18.32 -16.22 -2.55
C TRP A 179 -17.88 -17.57 -2.00
N GLY A 180 -16.71 -18.06 -2.41
CA GLY A 180 -16.17 -19.36 -1.99
C GLY A 180 -16.49 -20.49 -2.99
N GLU A 181 -15.72 -21.58 -2.89
CA GLU A 181 -15.88 -22.73 -3.81
C GLU A 181 -17.20 -23.48 -3.60
N ASP A 182 -17.73 -23.47 -2.38
CA ASP A 182 -18.97 -24.17 -2.00
C ASP A 182 -20.25 -23.36 -2.29
N TYR A 183 -20.11 -22.18 -2.91
CA TYR A 183 -21.26 -21.34 -3.21
C TYR A 183 -22.14 -21.95 -4.31
N LEU A 184 -23.36 -22.33 -3.95
CA LEU A 184 -24.33 -23.00 -4.85
C LEU A 184 -25.18 -22.03 -5.72
N GLY A 185 -24.88 -20.74 -5.65
CA GLY A 185 -25.62 -19.74 -6.41
C GLY A 185 -25.16 -19.63 -7.88
N GLU A 186 -26.00 -19.00 -8.69
CA GLU A 186 -25.71 -18.81 -10.12
C GLU A 186 -24.65 -17.72 -10.36
N SER A 187 -23.90 -17.86 -11.47
CA SER A 187 -22.91 -16.86 -11.92
C SER A 187 -23.51 -15.47 -12.20
N ARG A 188 -24.84 -15.38 -12.39
CA ARG A 188 -25.60 -14.11 -12.46
C ARG A 188 -25.44 -13.23 -11.22
N THR A 189 -25.15 -13.79 -10.06
CA THR A 189 -24.85 -13.06 -8.82
C THR A 189 -23.72 -12.07 -9.03
N VAL A 190 -22.67 -12.47 -9.74
CA VAL A 190 -21.56 -11.58 -10.11
C VAL A 190 -22.04 -10.41 -10.96
N ASP A 191 -22.90 -10.64 -11.96
CA ASP A 191 -23.39 -9.57 -12.83
C ASP A 191 -24.22 -8.53 -12.08
N VAL A 192 -24.98 -8.94 -11.07
CA VAL A 192 -25.75 -8.03 -10.20
C VAL A 192 -24.82 -7.10 -9.41
N HIS A 193 -23.79 -7.66 -8.77
CA HIS A 193 -22.83 -6.87 -7.98
C HIS A 193 -21.96 -5.97 -8.87
N ILE A 194 -21.52 -6.45 -10.03
CA ILE A 194 -20.86 -5.62 -11.05
C ILE A 194 -21.77 -4.48 -11.51
N GLY A 195 -23.07 -4.75 -11.65
CA GLY A 195 -24.07 -3.72 -11.98
C GLY A 195 -24.15 -2.61 -10.94
N GLN A 196 -24.13 -2.96 -9.64
CA GLN A 196 -24.12 -1.99 -8.55
C GLN A 196 -22.80 -1.20 -8.50
N LEU A 197 -21.67 -1.88 -8.61
CA LEU A 197 -20.37 -1.22 -8.69
C LEU A 197 -20.30 -0.23 -9.87
N ARG A 198 -20.88 -0.55 -11.03
CA ARG A 198 -20.94 0.35 -12.19
C ARG A 198 -21.78 1.60 -11.95
N LYS A 199 -22.85 1.50 -11.16
CA LYS A 199 -23.66 2.67 -10.79
C LYS A 199 -22.87 3.65 -9.93
N ASN A 200 -22.04 3.12 -9.01
CA ASN A 200 -21.20 3.93 -8.13
C ASN A 200 -19.98 4.52 -8.88
N TRP A 201 -19.51 3.82 -9.95
CA TRP A 201 -18.25 4.13 -10.63
C TRP A 201 -18.43 4.12 -12.16
N ASN A 202 -18.57 5.28 -12.77
CA ASN A 202 -18.83 5.44 -14.23
C ASN A 202 -17.75 4.92 -15.19
N PHE A 203 -16.72 4.20 -14.71
CA PHE A 203 -15.58 3.80 -15.54
C PHE A 203 -15.36 2.27 -15.66
N MET A 204 -16.22 1.45 -15.07
CA MET A 204 -16.22 0.00 -15.31
C MET A 204 -16.86 -0.30 -16.68
N THR A 205 -16.06 -0.70 -17.66
CA THR A 205 -16.56 -1.04 -19.00
C THR A 205 -16.66 -2.54 -19.21
N ARG A 206 -17.72 -2.95 -19.91
CA ARG A 206 -17.83 -4.32 -20.45
C ARG A 206 -16.82 -4.48 -21.59
N SER A 207 -16.06 -5.56 -21.62
CA SER A 207 -15.28 -5.91 -22.80
C SER A 207 -16.21 -6.10 -23.99
N ARG A 208 -16.01 -5.33 -25.08
CA ARG A 208 -16.80 -5.45 -26.31
C ARG A 208 -16.31 -6.56 -27.24
N GLN A 209 -15.18 -7.19 -26.97
CA GLN A 209 -14.46 -8.02 -27.94
C GLN A 209 -14.48 -9.53 -27.69
N SER A 210 -15.01 -10.02 -26.59
CA SER A 210 -15.14 -11.47 -26.44
C SER A 210 -16.61 -11.87 -26.32
N ARG A 211 -17.02 -12.86 -27.13
CA ARG A 211 -18.23 -13.66 -26.88
C ARG A 211 -18.08 -14.47 -25.58
N SER A 212 -16.89 -14.49 -25.00
CA SER A 212 -16.52 -14.97 -23.70
C SER A 212 -16.89 -13.93 -22.64
N LEU A 213 -17.51 -14.40 -21.59
CA LEU A 213 -18.19 -13.70 -20.52
C LEU A 213 -17.24 -13.03 -19.50
N ASP A 214 -16.03 -12.66 -19.92
CA ASP A 214 -14.99 -12.14 -19.02
C ASP A 214 -15.17 -10.67 -18.65
N ILE A 215 -14.91 -10.35 -17.41
CA ILE A 215 -14.97 -9.00 -16.86
C ILE A 215 -13.55 -8.46 -16.81
N VAL A 216 -13.30 -7.41 -17.62
CA VAL A 216 -12.01 -6.72 -17.63
C VAL A 216 -12.16 -5.37 -16.99
N TRP A 217 -11.38 -5.12 -15.96
CA TRP A 217 -11.20 -3.79 -15.41
C TRP A 217 -10.19 -3.01 -16.24
N ARG A 218 -10.66 -2.06 -17.06
CA ARG A 218 -9.78 -1.21 -17.87
C ARG A 218 -9.86 0.24 -17.43
N ASN A 219 -8.71 0.87 -17.24
CA ASN A 219 -8.62 2.30 -17.14
C ASN A 219 -8.67 2.90 -18.56
N ARG A 220 -9.72 3.63 -18.91
CA ARG A 220 -9.96 4.14 -20.26
C ARG A 220 -8.91 5.17 -20.75
N TYR A 221 -8.00 5.61 -19.88
CA TYR A 221 -7.05 6.70 -20.16
C TYR A 221 -5.58 6.38 -19.90
N GLU A 222 -5.22 5.17 -19.53
CA GLU A 222 -3.83 4.76 -19.61
C GLU A 222 -3.49 4.55 -21.09
N ALA A 223 -2.83 5.55 -21.71
CA ALA A 223 -2.07 5.30 -22.91
C ALA A 223 -1.11 4.16 -22.58
N VAL A 224 -1.08 3.11 -23.41
CA VAL A 224 -0.10 2.04 -23.31
C VAL A 224 1.27 2.71 -23.48
N GLU A 225 1.97 2.99 -22.39
CA GLU A 225 3.41 3.14 -22.42
C GLU A 225 3.97 1.76 -22.74
N THR A 226 4.09 1.47 -24.03
CA THR A 226 4.96 0.39 -24.49
C THR A 226 6.37 0.89 -24.29
N ASP A 227 7.04 0.32 -23.30
CA ASP A 227 8.47 0.41 -23.12
C ASP A 227 9.15 -0.14 -24.41
N SER A 228 9.57 0.77 -25.26
CA SER A 228 10.57 0.52 -26.29
C SER A 228 11.24 1.84 -26.62
N THR A 229 12.34 2.07 -25.91
CA THR A 229 13.39 3.00 -26.30
C THR A 229 13.86 2.69 -27.72
N SER A 230 13.34 3.44 -28.68
CA SER A 230 14.09 3.72 -29.90
C SER A 230 13.74 5.13 -30.38
N TYR A 231 14.73 5.99 -30.33
CA TYR A 231 14.73 7.32 -30.92
C TYR A 231 14.46 7.23 -32.41
N ALA A 232 13.33 7.70 -32.89
CA ALA A 232 13.17 8.29 -34.21
C ALA A 232 11.82 9.00 -34.33
N GLY A 233 11.83 10.31 -34.42
CA GLY A 233 10.91 11.20 -35.11
C GLY A 233 9.40 10.94 -35.02
N ASN A 234 8.72 11.81 -34.28
CA ASN A 234 7.31 12.23 -34.42
C ASN A 234 6.43 11.52 -35.48
N PHE A 235 6.03 10.29 -35.28
CA PHE A 235 4.91 9.69 -36.01
C PHE A 235 4.15 8.71 -35.13
N ILE A 236 2.86 9.03 -34.83
CA ILE A 236 1.94 8.08 -34.22
C ILE A 236 1.34 7.24 -35.35
N VAL A 237 1.68 5.96 -35.42
CA VAL A 237 1.03 5.01 -36.32
C VAL A 237 -0.06 4.27 -35.52
N ARG A 238 -1.31 4.51 -35.84
CA ARG A 238 -2.43 3.66 -35.41
C ARG A 238 -2.64 2.56 -36.45
N ALA A 239 -2.45 1.31 -36.06
CA ALA A 239 -2.87 0.19 -36.88
C ALA A 239 -4.39 -0.05 -36.68
N ASP A 240 -5.14 -0.05 -37.77
CA ASP A 240 -6.55 -0.47 -37.85
C ASP A 240 -6.58 -2.00 -38.01
N PRO A 241 -7.56 -2.72 -37.43
CA PRO A 241 -7.68 -4.18 -37.53
C PRO A 241 -7.80 -4.73 -38.96
N GLY A 242 -7.87 -3.86 -39.96
CA GLY A 242 -7.95 -4.20 -41.38
C GLY A 242 -6.67 -4.00 -42.18
N GLY A 243 -5.52 -3.75 -41.55
CA GLY A 243 -4.22 -3.72 -42.26
C GLY A 243 -3.96 -2.52 -43.16
N ARG A 244 -4.69 -1.43 -43.07
CA ARG A 244 -4.45 -0.20 -43.88
C ARG A 244 -3.89 0.92 -42.99
N THR A 245 -2.67 1.32 -43.27
CA THR A 245 -2.01 2.46 -42.63
C THR A 245 -2.49 3.78 -43.20
N LYS A 246 -3.14 4.62 -42.43
CA LYS A 246 -3.40 6.03 -42.77
C LYS A 246 -2.42 6.94 -42.04
N ARG A 247 -1.66 7.73 -42.80
CA ARG A 247 -0.80 8.79 -42.27
C ARG A 247 -1.65 10.03 -41.98
N PHE A 248 -1.60 10.52 -40.75
CA PHE A 248 -2.19 11.80 -40.37
C PHE A 248 -1.08 12.82 -40.10
N CYS A 249 -1.10 13.92 -40.83
CA CYS A 249 -0.20 15.05 -40.65
C CYS A 249 -0.88 16.08 -39.74
N HIS A 250 -0.29 16.38 -38.57
CA HIS A 250 -0.77 17.45 -37.71
C HIS A 250 -0.19 18.80 -38.17
N ARG A 251 -1.06 19.69 -38.67
CA ARG A 251 -0.72 21.11 -38.88
C ARG A 251 -0.55 21.79 -37.50
N LYS A 252 0.64 22.35 -37.27
CA LYS A 252 0.90 23.30 -36.18
C LYS A 252 0.12 24.60 -36.45
N THR A 253 -0.85 24.91 -35.65
CA THR A 253 -1.43 26.28 -35.56
C THR A 253 -0.54 27.07 -34.63
N LYS A 254 0.14 28.08 -35.20
CA LYS A 254 0.81 29.15 -34.43
C LYS A 254 -0.27 30.06 -33.88
N PHE A 255 -0.29 30.25 -32.58
CA PHE A 255 -0.94 31.43 -31.97
C PHE A 255 0.06 32.56 -31.88
N LYS A 256 -0.39 33.72 -32.33
CA LYS A 256 0.25 35.04 -32.10
C LYS A 256 0.01 35.49 -30.67
#